data_c72f41da1deb05fcca58ff413b6984ef
#
_entry.id   c72f41da1deb05fcca58ff413b6984ef
#
_cell.length_a   1.000
_cell.length_b   1.000
_cell.length_c   1.000
_cell.angle_alpha   90.00
_cell.angle_beta   90.00
_cell.angle_gamma   90.00
#
_symmetry.space_group_name_H-M   'P 1'
#
loop_
_entity.id
_entity.type
_entity.pdbx_description
1 polymer ?
#
loop_
_entity_poly.entity_id
_entity_poly.type
_entity_poly.pdbx_seq_one_letter_code
_entity_poly.pdbx_strand_id
1 'polypeptide(L)'
;FGRPFYIYKFRSMRLDAEKMGPALYRGGKDKRLTKVGKFLREHHLDELPQLWNVFCGQMAFIGPRPERKYFIDQIMEHDARYVFLYQIRPGVTSYATLYNGYTDTMDKMLRRLRYDLFYLQHRSWWFDFKILVKTFINICFGKKF
;
A
#
# COMPACT_ATOMS: atom_id res chain seq x y z
N PHE A 1 -4.59 2.61 -17.64
CA PHE A 1 -4.22 2.81 -16.25
C PHE A 1 -2.99 3.74 -16.17
N GLY A 2 -2.35 3.93 -14.98
CA GLY A 2 -1.26 4.92 -14.84
C GLY A 2 -1.72 6.37 -14.68
N ARG A 3 -3.02 6.63 -14.60
CA ARG A 3 -3.56 7.97 -14.32
C ARG A 3 -3.49 8.24 -12.82
N PRO A 4 -2.95 9.39 -12.38
CA PRO A 4 -2.96 9.77 -10.98
C PRO A 4 -4.40 9.92 -10.45
N PHE A 5 -4.60 9.54 -9.20
CA PHE A 5 -5.85 9.74 -8.47
C PHE A 5 -5.57 10.04 -7.00
N TYR A 6 -6.53 10.60 -6.30
CA TYR A 6 -6.41 10.89 -4.87
C TYR A 6 -6.86 9.68 -4.04
N ILE A 7 -6.01 9.26 -3.11
CA ILE A 7 -6.33 8.20 -2.17
C ILE A 7 -6.95 8.82 -0.92
N TYR A 8 -8.14 8.39 -0.56
CA TYR A 8 -8.82 8.86 0.65
C TYR A 8 -8.34 8.06 1.86
N LYS A 9 -7.93 8.81 2.90
CA LYS A 9 -7.49 8.24 4.18
C LYS A 9 -7.91 9.14 5.34
N PHE A 10 -8.14 8.55 6.50
CA PHE A 10 -8.19 9.35 7.71
C PHE A 10 -6.82 9.89 8.08
N ARG A 11 -6.80 11.12 8.59
CA ARG A 11 -5.56 11.77 9.00
C ARG A 11 -4.99 11.06 10.23
N SER A 12 -3.82 10.49 10.09
CA SER A 12 -3.09 9.80 11.15
C SER A 12 -1.80 10.50 11.59
N MET A 13 -1.36 11.50 10.82
CA MET A 13 -0.14 12.26 11.09
C MET A 13 -0.43 13.73 11.39
N ARG A 14 0.53 14.40 12.02
CA ARG A 14 0.50 15.84 12.29
C ARG A 14 0.46 16.62 10.97
N LEU A 15 -0.08 17.86 11.01
CA LEU A 15 -0.18 18.73 9.84
C LEU A 15 1.19 19.08 9.22
N ASP A 16 2.21 19.11 10.06
CA ASP A 16 3.59 19.43 9.68
C ASP A 16 4.44 18.20 9.34
N ALA A 17 3.81 17.02 9.20
CA ALA A 17 4.50 15.75 9.03
C ALA A 17 5.44 15.68 7.82
N GLU A 18 5.18 16.46 6.78
CA GLU A 18 5.94 16.48 5.53
C GLU A 18 6.58 17.84 5.21
N LYS A 19 6.86 18.69 6.21
CA LYS A 19 7.54 19.97 5.99
C LYS A 19 8.90 19.82 5.29
N MET A 20 9.57 18.68 5.50
CA MET A 20 10.87 18.37 4.88
C MET A 20 10.72 17.56 3.58
N GLY A 21 9.49 17.44 3.03
CA GLY A 21 9.20 16.68 1.83
C GLY A 21 8.62 15.28 2.09
N PRO A 22 8.34 14.53 1.01
CA PRO A 22 7.81 13.18 1.11
C PRO A 22 8.78 12.24 1.82
N ALA A 23 8.30 11.53 2.84
CA ALA A 23 9.11 10.58 3.59
C ALA A 23 8.36 9.26 3.80
N LEU A 24 9.11 8.15 3.79
CA LEU A 24 8.57 6.82 4.04
C LEU A 24 8.10 6.66 5.49
N TYR A 25 7.07 5.85 5.68
CA TYR A 25 6.53 5.53 7.00
C TYR A 25 7.46 4.57 7.74
N ARG A 26 7.84 4.91 8.98
CA ARG A 26 8.79 4.16 9.82
C ARG A 26 8.11 3.28 10.88
N GLY A 27 6.86 2.90 10.67
CA GLY A 27 6.13 2.09 11.63
C GLY A 27 5.66 2.85 12.87
N GLY A 28 5.25 2.15 13.91
CA GLY A 28 4.66 2.73 15.13
C GLY A 28 5.60 3.64 15.94
N LYS A 29 6.89 3.72 15.61
CA LYS A 29 7.87 4.64 16.19
C LYS A 29 8.00 5.97 15.43
N ASP A 30 7.21 6.17 14.37
CA ASP A 30 7.24 7.39 13.58
C ASP A 30 6.71 8.58 14.40
N LYS A 31 7.58 9.55 14.67
CA LYS A 31 7.28 10.74 15.48
C LYS A 31 6.21 11.67 14.87
N ARG A 32 5.88 11.47 13.61
CA ARG A 32 4.86 12.26 12.90
C ARG A 32 3.44 11.81 13.24
N LEU A 33 3.28 10.64 13.87
CA LEU A 33 1.96 10.11 14.26
C LEU A 33 1.34 10.91 15.40
N THR A 34 0.02 11.12 15.29
CA THR A 34 -0.81 11.50 16.44
C THR A 34 -1.13 10.25 17.29
N LYS A 35 -1.56 10.44 18.55
CA LYS A 35 -1.99 9.31 19.39
C LYS A 35 -3.13 8.51 18.74
N VAL A 36 -4.15 9.21 18.23
CA VAL A 36 -5.27 8.60 17.50
C VAL A 36 -4.79 7.98 16.18
N GLY A 37 -3.90 8.66 15.47
CA GLY A 37 -3.33 8.19 14.21
C GLY A 37 -2.55 6.90 14.36
N LYS A 38 -1.85 6.72 15.49
CA LYS A 38 -1.18 5.46 15.80
C LYS A 38 -2.18 4.31 15.90
N PHE A 39 -3.25 4.51 16.68
CA PHE A 39 -4.34 3.52 16.82
C PHE A 39 -4.97 3.18 15.46
N LEU A 40 -5.33 4.21 14.67
CA LEU A 40 -5.94 4.01 13.36
C LEU A 40 -5.04 3.16 12.44
N ARG A 41 -3.73 3.44 12.41
CA ARG A 41 -2.78 2.70 11.58
C ARG A 41 -2.51 1.28 12.07
N GLU A 42 -2.44 1.08 13.38
CA GLU A 42 -2.24 -0.25 13.95
C GLU A 42 -3.40 -1.20 13.64
N HIS A 43 -4.61 -0.66 13.44
CA HIS A 43 -5.82 -1.40 13.10
C HIS A 43 -6.24 -1.25 11.63
N HIS A 44 -5.42 -0.60 10.78
CA HIS A 44 -5.72 -0.31 9.37
C HIS A 44 -7.03 0.46 9.13
N LEU A 45 -7.57 1.13 10.15
CA LEU A 45 -8.80 1.92 10.07
C LEU A 45 -8.62 3.22 9.28
N ASP A 46 -7.38 3.74 9.22
CA ASP A 46 -7.06 4.93 8.44
C ASP A 46 -7.26 4.72 6.93
N GLU A 47 -7.27 3.49 6.47
CA GLU A 47 -7.45 3.14 5.06
C GLU A 47 -8.90 2.84 4.66
N LEU A 48 -9.85 2.81 5.61
CA LEU A 48 -11.27 2.57 5.31
C LEU A 48 -11.85 3.49 4.24
N PRO A 49 -11.52 4.80 4.17
CA PRO A 49 -12.03 5.68 3.13
C PRO A 49 -11.60 5.27 1.71
N GLN A 50 -10.60 4.40 1.55
CA GLN A 50 -10.22 3.85 0.24
C GLN A 50 -11.33 2.99 -0.38
N LEU A 51 -12.28 2.50 0.40
CA LEU A 51 -13.47 1.83 -0.13
C LEU A 51 -14.25 2.72 -1.10
N TRP A 52 -14.21 4.05 -0.89
CA TRP A 52 -14.76 5.01 -1.85
C TRP A 52 -13.98 5.02 -3.18
N ASN A 53 -12.65 4.90 -3.12
CA ASN A 53 -11.85 4.75 -4.33
C ASN A 53 -12.19 3.45 -5.10
N VAL A 54 -12.50 2.37 -4.38
CA VAL A 54 -12.95 1.11 -4.99
C VAL A 54 -14.33 1.31 -5.64
N PHE A 55 -15.26 1.92 -4.94
CA PHE A 55 -16.59 2.21 -5.47
C PHE A 55 -16.54 3.08 -6.74
N CYS A 56 -15.67 4.10 -6.76
CA CYS A 56 -15.44 4.94 -7.93
C CYS A 56 -14.63 4.26 -9.06
N GLY A 57 -14.21 3.00 -8.88
CA GLY A 57 -13.46 2.25 -9.89
C GLY A 57 -11.99 2.66 -10.05
N GLN A 58 -11.46 3.48 -9.15
CA GLN A 58 -10.05 3.92 -9.14
C GLN A 58 -9.12 2.85 -8.55
N MET A 59 -9.64 2.05 -7.62
CA MET A 59 -8.93 0.96 -6.95
C MET A 59 -9.72 -0.35 -7.05
N ALA A 60 -9.05 -1.46 -6.77
CA ALA A 60 -9.65 -2.77 -6.54
C ALA A 60 -9.45 -3.18 -5.07
N PHE A 61 -10.11 -4.23 -4.60
CA PHE A 61 -9.81 -4.80 -3.29
C PHE A 61 -8.39 -5.36 -3.25
N ILE A 62 -8.00 -6.06 -4.32
CA ILE A 62 -6.69 -6.70 -4.43
C ILE A 62 -5.96 -6.16 -5.65
N GLY A 63 -4.71 -5.82 -5.47
CA GLY A 63 -3.84 -5.31 -6.51
C GLY A 63 -2.54 -4.74 -5.92
N PRO A 64 -1.61 -4.29 -6.75
CA PRO A 64 -0.41 -3.61 -6.28
C PRO A 64 -0.78 -2.42 -5.39
N ARG A 65 -0.05 -2.24 -4.29
CA ARG A 65 -0.30 -1.08 -3.42
C ARG A 65 -0.04 0.22 -4.17
N PRO A 66 -0.97 1.18 -4.18
CA PRO A 66 -0.75 2.47 -4.84
C PRO A 66 0.38 3.22 -4.16
N GLU A 67 1.24 3.82 -4.96
CA GLU A 67 2.41 4.56 -4.49
C GLU A 67 2.39 6.01 -5.01
N ARG A 68 3.06 6.89 -4.31
CA ARG A 68 3.22 8.30 -4.71
C ARG A 68 4.19 8.40 -5.88
N LYS A 69 3.89 9.26 -6.85
CA LYS A 69 4.73 9.45 -8.04
C LYS A 69 6.21 9.69 -7.69
N TYR A 70 6.48 10.47 -6.65
CA TYR A 70 7.84 10.73 -6.16
C TYR A 70 8.65 9.44 -5.90
N PHE A 71 8.03 8.43 -5.27
CA PHE A 71 8.69 7.15 -5.01
C PHE A 71 8.67 6.24 -6.23
N ILE A 72 7.63 6.31 -7.07
CA ILE A 72 7.55 5.56 -8.33
C ILE A 72 8.72 5.93 -9.23
N ASP A 73 9.02 7.22 -9.38
CA ASP A 73 10.12 7.69 -10.23
C ASP A 73 11.46 7.12 -9.74
N GLN A 74 11.70 7.11 -8.43
CA GLN A 74 12.90 6.49 -7.85
C GLN A 74 12.96 4.97 -8.04
N ILE A 75 11.82 4.28 -7.89
CA ILE A 75 11.76 2.83 -8.12
C ILE A 75 12.07 2.53 -9.59
N MET A 76 11.52 3.31 -10.52
CA MET A 76 11.72 3.12 -11.95
C MET A 76 13.17 3.38 -12.41
N GLU A 77 13.93 4.23 -11.71
CA GLU A 77 15.37 4.38 -11.94
C GLU A 77 16.15 3.08 -11.65
N HIS A 78 15.68 2.27 -10.69
CA HIS A 78 16.32 1.01 -10.30
C HIS A 78 15.73 -0.20 -11.05
N ASP A 79 14.42 -0.17 -11.31
CA ASP A 79 13.71 -1.28 -11.97
C ASP A 79 12.53 -0.77 -12.80
N ALA A 80 12.75 -0.62 -14.10
CA ALA A 80 11.74 -0.13 -15.05
C ALA A 80 10.52 -1.05 -15.17
N ARG A 81 10.58 -2.29 -14.66
CA ARG A 81 9.44 -3.23 -14.69
C ARG A 81 8.24 -2.76 -13.86
N TYR A 82 8.42 -1.72 -13.05
CA TYR A 82 7.30 -1.09 -12.35
C TYR A 82 6.16 -0.71 -13.31
N VAL A 83 6.46 -0.34 -14.56
CA VAL A 83 5.48 0.03 -15.59
C VAL A 83 4.44 -1.07 -15.83
N PHE A 84 4.78 -2.34 -15.64
CA PHE A 84 3.85 -3.45 -15.83
C PHE A 84 2.71 -3.45 -14.81
N LEU A 85 2.90 -2.85 -13.64
CA LEU A 85 1.85 -2.73 -12.63
C LEU A 85 0.68 -1.85 -13.08
N TYR A 86 0.91 -0.97 -14.07
CA TYR A 86 -0.15 -0.14 -14.64
C TYR A 86 -1.18 -0.92 -15.48
N GLN A 87 -0.96 -2.20 -15.73
CA GLN A 87 -1.91 -3.06 -16.43
C GLN A 87 -3.14 -3.40 -15.58
N ILE A 88 -3.06 -3.24 -14.26
CA ILE A 88 -4.16 -3.50 -13.33
C ILE A 88 -4.39 -2.32 -12.38
N ARG A 89 -5.57 -2.31 -11.76
CA ARG A 89 -5.87 -1.31 -10.74
C ARG A 89 -5.06 -1.57 -9.47
N PRO A 90 -4.62 -0.52 -8.77
CA PRO A 90 -4.03 -0.67 -7.44
C PRO A 90 -5.06 -1.23 -6.46
N GLY A 91 -4.59 -1.97 -5.46
CA GLY A 91 -5.43 -2.63 -4.47
C GLY A 91 -5.42 -1.97 -3.10
N VAL A 92 -6.50 -2.14 -2.35
CA VAL A 92 -6.55 -1.83 -0.90
C VAL A 92 -5.63 -2.79 -0.15
N THR A 93 -5.66 -4.07 -0.51
CA THR A 93 -4.67 -5.08 -0.07
C THR A 93 -3.88 -5.63 -1.24
N SER A 94 -2.69 -6.16 -0.96
CA SER A 94 -1.81 -6.73 -1.97
C SER A 94 -1.12 -8.00 -1.46
N TYR A 95 -0.70 -8.84 -2.40
CA TYR A 95 0.17 -9.97 -2.09
C TYR A 95 1.46 -9.51 -1.39
N ALA A 96 2.05 -8.42 -1.88
CA ALA A 96 3.24 -7.82 -1.29
C ALA A 96 3.02 -7.37 0.16
N THR A 97 1.89 -6.77 0.48
CA THR A 97 1.57 -6.34 1.85
C THR A 97 1.59 -7.50 2.84
N LEU A 98 1.17 -8.69 2.43
CA LEU A 98 1.14 -9.87 3.30
C LEU A 98 2.52 -10.43 3.66
N TYR A 99 3.55 -10.14 2.87
CA TYR A 99 4.87 -10.79 3.01
C TYR A 99 6.06 -9.84 3.16
N ASN A 100 5.91 -8.56 2.79
CA ASN A 100 7.04 -7.62 2.79
C ASN A 100 7.09 -6.71 4.03
N GLY A 101 6.00 -6.58 4.79
CA GLY A 101 5.92 -5.64 5.90
C GLY A 101 6.03 -4.16 5.48
N TYR A 102 6.51 -3.30 6.37
CA TYR A 102 6.70 -1.87 6.07
C TYR A 102 7.82 -1.65 5.05
N THR A 103 7.56 -0.77 4.09
CA THR A 103 8.52 -0.37 3.05
C THR A 103 9.15 0.98 3.42
N ASP A 104 10.13 0.96 4.31
CA ASP A 104 10.85 2.13 4.81
C ASP A 104 12.22 2.35 4.15
N THR A 105 12.62 1.47 3.24
CA THR A 105 13.87 1.55 2.47
C THR A 105 13.64 1.24 0.99
N MET A 106 14.56 1.68 0.12
CA MET A 106 14.50 1.39 -1.31
C MET A 106 14.58 -0.12 -1.58
N ASP A 107 15.41 -0.86 -0.86
CA ASP A 107 15.50 -2.32 -1.01
C ASP A 107 14.16 -3.02 -0.73
N LYS A 108 13.43 -2.57 0.29
CA LYS A 108 12.10 -3.09 0.60
C LYS A 108 11.07 -2.68 -0.45
N MET A 109 11.19 -1.49 -1.05
CA MET A 109 10.35 -1.08 -2.17
C MET A 109 10.57 -1.94 -3.40
N LEU A 110 11.82 -2.24 -3.75
CA LEU A 110 12.17 -3.14 -4.85
C LEU A 110 11.73 -4.58 -4.57
N ARG A 111 11.84 -5.03 -3.31
CA ARG A 111 11.29 -6.34 -2.90
C ARG A 111 9.77 -6.38 -3.06
N ARG A 112 9.07 -5.31 -2.65
CA ARG A 112 7.63 -5.18 -2.86
C ARG A 112 7.27 -5.25 -4.34
N LEU A 113 8.01 -4.56 -5.20
CA LEU A 113 7.81 -4.62 -6.64
C LEU A 113 7.91 -6.06 -7.17
N ARG A 114 8.87 -6.86 -6.68
CA ARG A 114 8.98 -8.27 -7.08
C ARG A 114 7.75 -9.08 -6.69
N TYR A 115 7.20 -8.88 -5.49
CA TYR A 115 5.96 -9.53 -5.06
C TYR A 115 4.75 -9.09 -5.89
N ASP A 116 4.66 -7.80 -6.21
CA ASP A 116 3.57 -7.28 -7.03
C ASP A 116 3.66 -7.77 -8.49
N LEU A 117 4.87 -7.88 -9.05
CA LEU A 117 5.10 -8.51 -10.35
C LEU A 117 4.76 -10.01 -10.34
N PHE A 118 5.14 -10.71 -9.29
CA PHE A 118 4.76 -12.13 -9.11
C PHE A 118 3.23 -12.27 -9.07
N TYR A 119 2.55 -11.42 -8.31
CA TYR A 119 1.09 -11.41 -8.28
C TYR A 119 0.51 -11.16 -9.67
N LEU A 120 1.02 -10.17 -10.41
CA LEU A 120 0.56 -9.84 -11.76
C LEU A 120 0.62 -11.04 -12.70
N GLN A 121 1.69 -11.85 -12.61
CA GLN A 121 1.90 -13.03 -13.45
C GLN A 121 1.00 -14.23 -13.06
N HIS A 122 0.69 -14.37 -11.78
CA HIS A 122 -0.02 -15.55 -11.23
C HIS A 122 -1.44 -15.24 -10.79
N ARG A 123 -1.94 -14.01 -11.04
CA ARG A 123 -3.27 -13.59 -10.59
C ARG A 123 -4.35 -14.52 -11.15
N SER A 124 -5.23 -14.95 -10.25
CA SER A 124 -6.40 -15.74 -10.55
C SER A 124 -7.46 -15.48 -9.47
N TRP A 125 -8.71 -15.78 -9.77
CA TRP A 125 -9.80 -15.67 -8.78
C TRP A 125 -9.45 -16.39 -7.47
N TRP A 126 -8.87 -17.58 -7.57
CA TRP A 126 -8.48 -18.39 -6.41
C TRP A 126 -7.32 -17.78 -5.62
N PHE A 127 -6.38 -17.16 -6.31
CA PHE A 127 -5.27 -16.45 -5.68
C PHE A 127 -5.76 -15.19 -4.95
N ASP A 128 -6.66 -14.43 -5.56
CA ASP A 128 -7.28 -13.26 -4.96
C ASP A 128 -8.05 -13.63 -3.71
N PHE A 129 -8.86 -14.70 -3.77
CA PHE A 129 -9.59 -15.21 -2.61
C PHE A 129 -8.65 -15.55 -1.43
N LYS A 130 -7.54 -16.24 -1.70
CA LYS A 130 -6.52 -16.54 -0.67
C LYS A 130 -5.93 -15.27 -0.04
N ILE A 131 -5.66 -14.24 -0.85
CA ILE A 131 -5.14 -12.96 -0.36
C ILE A 131 -6.17 -12.29 0.56
N LEU A 132 -7.44 -12.24 0.16
CA LEU A 132 -8.52 -11.68 0.98
C LEU A 132 -8.66 -12.38 2.32
N VAL A 133 -8.77 -13.71 2.31
CA VAL A 133 -8.89 -14.49 3.54
C VAL A 133 -7.71 -14.25 4.46
N LYS A 134 -6.49 -14.27 3.93
CA LYS A 134 -5.28 -14.04 4.73
C LYS A 134 -5.21 -12.61 5.27
N THR A 135 -5.62 -11.61 4.48
CA THR A 135 -5.71 -10.22 4.93
C THR A 135 -6.72 -10.10 6.09
N PHE A 136 -7.90 -10.67 5.94
CA PHE A 136 -8.93 -10.67 6.97
C PHE A 136 -8.46 -11.30 8.28
N ILE A 137 -7.84 -12.49 8.20
CA ILE A 137 -7.27 -13.18 9.35
C ILE A 137 -6.21 -12.31 10.03
N ASN A 138 -5.31 -11.70 9.28
CA ASN A 138 -4.27 -10.85 9.84
C ASN A 138 -4.83 -9.61 10.55
N ILE A 139 -5.88 -8.99 10.00
CA ILE A 139 -6.57 -7.86 10.64
C ILE A 139 -7.24 -8.31 11.94
N CYS A 140 -7.97 -9.42 11.93
CA CYS A 140 -8.68 -9.93 13.12
C CYS A 140 -7.72 -10.37 14.24
N PHE A 141 -6.59 -10.96 13.91
CA PHE A 141 -5.61 -11.46 14.88
C PHE A 141 -4.47 -10.47 15.17
N GLY A 142 -4.55 -9.23 14.67
CA GLY A 142 -3.61 -8.16 14.99
C GLY A 142 -2.17 -8.44 14.52
N LYS A 143 -1.98 -9.29 13.50
CA LYS A 143 -0.65 -9.46 12.92
C LYS A 143 -0.25 -8.19 12.19
N LYS A 144 0.87 -7.60 12.60
CA LYS A 144 1.45 -6.44 11.92
C LYS A 144 1.96 -6.88 10.53
N PHE A 145 1.53 -6.14 9.53
CA PHE A 145 2.05 -6.27 8.17
C PHE A 145 3.36 -5.53 8.03
#